data_92d54c983d4cf49d3feb365fdafbbb4d
#
_entry.id   92d54c983d4cf49d3feb365fdafbbb4d
#
_cell.length_a   1.000
_cell.length_b   1.000
_cell.length_c   1.000
_cell.angle_alpha   90.00
_cell.angle_beta   90.00
_cell.angle_gamma   90.00
#
_symmetry.space_group_name_H-M   'P 1'
#
loop_
_entity.id
_entity.type
_entity.pdbx_description
1 polymer ?
#
loop_
_entity_poly.entity_id
_entity_poly.type
_entity_poly.pdbx_seq_one_letter_code
_entity_poly.pdbx_strand_id
1 'polypeptide(L)'
;MAQAGCPARKKRGCCVRKKLNSRFWVVVAVLAAAALLLPQAGTGPALATDEFVPGEVLVKFRPGTPGAEVAAAHRQAGGQPREVIPGIDVQVVRVPPGRERAAVEAYRRNPNVAFAEVNGFYSATQTSWSPNDPYYGQQWQYPKIQAPDAWAVVTGTSQVAIAILDTGIDQSHEDLKAKIAKNVNFTTSGSFDDKYGHGTHVAGSAAAVSNNGLGVAGTCPNCALYNVKVLGDNGSGAWSWIANGIVWAADNGAKVINMSLGGSTGSSTVEDAVNYAWNKGAVLVAAAGNSGSSSPSYPAYYSNVIAVAATAQNDNKASFSNYGPWVDIAAPGVSILSTAPDHRNRIWGFGVKYGTLSGTSMASPHVAGVAGLVWSMGTSCGTDNSCVRSRIENGADKIPGTGTYWSSGRLNAYNAVMGLTGPYP
;
A
#
# COMPACT_ATOMS: atom_id res chain seq x y z
N MET A 1 3.81 -74.91 14.64
CA MET A 1 4.64 -75.56 13.62
C MET A 1 5.51 -74.47 13.06
N ALA A 2 6.66 -74.32 13.56
CA ALA A 2 7.99 -74.81 13.10
C ALA A 2 8.52 -73.86 12.03
N GLN A 3 9.45 -72.99 12.39
CA GLN A 3 10.94 -73.10 12.32
C GLN A 3 11.44 -72.63 10.97
N ALA A 4 12.34 -71.79 10.84
CA ALA A 4 13.72 -71.51 11.21
C ALA A 4 14.43 -71.14 9.88
N GLY A 5 15.41 -70.33 9.70
CA GLY A 5 16.62 -70.12 10.34
C GLY A 5 17.52 -69.14 9.57
N CYS A 6 18.36 -68.46 10.27
CA CYS A 6 19.54 -67.73 9.85
C CYS A 6 20.64 -68.72 9.41
N PRO A 7 21.74 -68.41 8.68
CA PRO A 7 22.83 -67.75 9.35
C PRO A 7 23.79 -66.81 8.55
N ALA A 8 24.60 -66.12 9.32
CA ALA A 8 25.72 -65.27 9.00
C ALA A 8 26.95 -65.94 8.33
N ARG A 9 27.80 -65.07 7.68
CA ARG A 9 29.27 -65.15 7.78
C ARG A 9 30.04 -63.95 7.30
N LYS A 10 30.66 -63.31 8.22
CA LYS A 10 31.98 -62.69 8.29
C LYS A 10 32.96 -62.94 7.13
N LYS A 11 33.71 -61.93 6.71
CA LYS A 11 35.19 -61.97 6.61
C LYS A 11 35.81 -60.57 6.78
N ARG A 12 36.87 -60.61 7.58
CA ARG A 12 37.81 -59.54 7.97
C ARG A 12 38.93 -59.38 6.92
N GLY A 13 39.55 -58.20 6.91
CA GLY A 13 40.88 -57.99 6.34
C GLY A 13 41.17 -56.51 6.37
N CYS A 14 41.84 -56.01 7.21
CA CYS A 14 43.22 -55.99 7.70
C CYS A 14 43.97 -54.73 7.22
N CYS A 15 44.44 -53.97 8.18
CA CYS A 15 45.32 -52.81 8.19
C CYS A 15 46.54 -52.89 7.23
N VAL A 16 46.88 -51.67 6.69
CA VAL A 16 48.33 -51.29 6.66
C VAL A 16 48.42 -49.77 6.87
N ARG A 17 49.04 -49.35 7.96
CA ARG A 17 49.63 -48.05 8.20
C ARG A 17 50.88 -47.88 7.37
N LYS A 18 51.06 -46.77 6.67
CA LYS A 18 52.39 -46.23 6.35
C LYS A 18 52.46 -44.77 6.74
N LYS A 19 53.25 -44.48 7.76
CA LYS A 19 53.82 -43.18 8.06
C LYS A 19 54.85 -42.85 6.98
N LEU A 20 54.80 -41.65 6.43
CA LEU A 20 56.02 -40.99 5.93
C LEU A 20 55.96 -39.50 6.26
N ASN A 21 56.95 -39.08 7.04
CA ASN A 21 57.31 -37.72 7.30
C ASN A 21 58.00 -37.14 6.07
N SER A 22 57.58 -35.90 5.65
CA SER A 22 58.56 -34.97 5.10
C SER A 22 58.03 -33.54 5.30
N ARG A 23 58.84 -32.79 6.00
CA ARG A 23 58.67 -31.33 6.21
C ARG A 23 58.89 -30.65 4.87
N PHE A 24 57.91 -29.91 4.40
CA PHE A 24 58.12 -28.83 3.44
C PHE A 24 57.57 -27.54 4.03
N TRP A 25 58.45 -26.62 4.30
CA TRP A 25 58.15 -25.26 4.62
C TRP A 25 57.65 -24.56 3.35
N VAL A 26 56.39 -24.17 3.31
CA VAL A 26 55.90 -23.20 2.35
C VAL A 26 55.70 -21.89 3.10
N VAL A 27 56.56 -20.94 2.80
CA VAL A 27 56.42 -19.55 3.22
C VAL A 27 55.22 -18.99 2.46
N VAL A 28 54.12 -18.83 3.15
CA VAL A 28 52.96 -18.05 2.62
C VAL A 28 53.23 -16.59 2.95
N ALA A 29 53.63 -15.83 1.94
CA ALA A 29 53.64 -14.38 2.02
C ALA A 29 52.22 -13.88 2.18
N VAL A 30 51.90 -13.34 3.38
CA VAL A 30 50.66 -12.61 3.63
C VAL A 30 50.83 -11.24 2.98
N LEU A 31 50.31 -11.06 1.77
CA LEU A 31 50.03 -9.78 1.18
C LEU A 31 48.76 -9.23 1.88
N ALA A 32 48.96 -8.37 2.84
CA ALA A 32 47.89 -7.53 3.39
C ALA A 32 47.41 -6.56 2.31
N ALA A 33 46.37 -6.93 1.57
CA ALA A 33 45.59 -5.98 0.77
C ALA A 33 44.76 -5.12 1.73
N ALA A 34 45.28 -3.96 2.07
CA ALA A 34 44.47 -2.91 2.68
C ALA A 34 43.45 -2.44 1.65
N ALA A 35 42.25 -3.06 1.68
CA ALA A 35 41.09 -2.52 0.97
C ALA A 35 40.70 -1.22 1.67
N LEU A 36 41.05 -0.09 1.04
CA LEU A 36 40.47 1.20 1.33
C LEU A 36 38.95 1.07 1.18
N LEU A 37 38.26 0.99 2.31
CA LEU A 37 36.81 1.24 2.38
C LEU A 37 36.58 2.69 2.07
N LEU A 38 36.45 3.04 0.79
CA LEU A 38 35.78 4.25 0.38
C LEU A 38 34.32 4.11 0.85
N PRO A 39 33.74 5.08 1.55
CA PRO A 39 32.33 5.07 1.83
C PRO A 39 31.61 5.04 0.48
N GLN A 40 30.86 3.97 0.21
CA GLN A 40 29.88 3.97 -0.88
C GLN A 40 28.93 5.11 -0.56
N ALA A 41 29.00 6.16 -1.37
CA ALA A 41 27.98 7.18 -1.39
C ALA A 41 26.66 6.41 -1.62
N GLY A 42 25.84 6.36 -0.59
CA GLY A 42 24.50 5.83 -0.70
C GLY A 42 23.84 6.56 -1.87
N THR A 43 23.42 5.82 -2.88
CA THR A 43 22.47 6.33 -3.85
C THR A 43 21.20 6.59 -3.07
N GLY A 44 21.05 7.83 -2.63
CA GLY A 44 19.76 8.33 -2.13
C GLY A 44 18.70 8.02 -3.18
N PRO A 45 17.42 7.93 -2.80
CA PRO A 45 16.34 7.71 -3.75
C PRO A 45 16.52 8.72 -4.88
N ALA A 46 16.47 8.22 -6.13
CA ALA A 46 16.48 9.07 -7.31
C ALA A 46 15.35 10.09 -7.10
N LEU A 47 15.73 11.33 -6.85
CA LEU A 47 14.79 12.45 -6.78
C LEU A 47 14.04 12.47 -8.11
N ALA A 48 12.74 12.68 -8.03
CA ALA A 48 11.86 12.82 -9.18
C ALA A 48 12.51 13.72 -10.24
N THR A 49 12.51 13.27 -11.48
CA THR A 49 13.27 13.87 -12.58
C THR A 49 12.73 15.20 -13.07
N ASP A 50 11.61 15.72 -12.53
CA ASP A 50 11.00 16.97 -12.97
C ASP A 50 10.82 17.94 -11.80
N GLU A 51 11.88 18.69 -11.49
CA GLU A 51 11.84 19.84 -10.57
C GLU A 51 11.19 21.10 -11.21
N PHE A 52 10.69 21.02 -12.44
CA PHE A 52 10.15 22.17 -13.19
C PHE A 52 9.10 21.74 -14.22
N VAL A 53 8.30 22.69 -14.67
CA VAL A 53 7.25 22.48 -15.69
C VAL A 53 7.89 22.10 -17.03
N PRO A 54 7.60 20.90 -17.57
CA PRO A 54 8.16 20.48 -18.83
C PRO A 54 7.78 21.43 -19.98
N GLY A 55 8.79 21.83 -20.77
CA GLY A 55 8.56 22.70 -21.91
C GLY A 55 8.37 24.18 -21.56
N GLU A 56 8.66 24.62 -20.33
CA GLU A 56 8.53 26.03 -19.94
C GLU A 56 9.79 26.60 -19.29
N VAL A 57 10.11 27.87 -19.63
CA VAL A 57 11.15 28.66 -18.98
C VAL A 57 10.61 30.06 -18.68
N LEU A 58 11.15 30.71 -17.66
CA LEU A 58 10.85 32.07 -17.29
C LEU A 58 11.98 33.00 -17.77
N VAL A 59 11.62 34.11 -18.44
CA VAL A 59 12.61 35.03 -19.00
C VAL A 59 12.21 36.47 -18.69
N LYS A 60 13.12 37.23 -18.11
CA LYS A 60 12.96 38.68 -17.93
C LYS A 60 13.98 39.42 -18.76
N PHE A 61 13.52 40.35 -19.58
CA PHE A 61 14.38 41.28 -20.30
C PHE A 61 14.66 42.54 -19.47
N ARG A 62 15.76 43.20 -19.79
CA ARG A 62 16.10 44.49 -19.19
C ARG A 62 15.08 45.55 -19.62
N PRO A 63 14.72 46.54 -18.76
CA PRO A 63 13.86 47.62 -19.14
C PRO A 63 14.40 48.38 -20.40
N GLY A 64 13.51 48.71 -21.32
CA GLY A 64 13.88 49.43 -22.55
C GLY A 64 14.48 48.56 -23.68
N THR A 65 14.53 47.22 -23.52
CA THR A 65 14.95 46.33 -24.60
C THR A 65 13.99 46.45 -25.79
N PRO A 66 14.50 46.78 -27.00
CA PRO A 66 13.65 46.88 -28.21
C PRO A 66 12.94 45.57 -28.52
N GLY A 67 11.67 45.63 -28.94
CA GLY A 67 10.87 44.44 -29.25
C GLY A 67 11.47 43.55 -30.33
N ALA A 68 12.21 44.12 -31.28
CA ALA A 68 12.95 43.36 -32.32
C ALA A 68 14.05 42.49 -31.71
N GLU A 69 14.76 42.98 -30.67
CA GLU A 69 15.80 42.23 -29.96
C GLU A 69 15.20 41.17 -29.03
N VAL A 70 14.06 41.43 -28.39
CA VAL A 70 13.29 40.45 -27.64
C VAL A 70 12.90 39.28 -28.56
N ALA A 71 12.32 39.58 -29.72
CA ALA A 71 11.94 38.58 -30.71
C ALA A 71 13.16 37.80 -31.27
N ALA A 72 14.31 38.45 -31.44
CA ALA A 72 15.53 37.78 -31.86
C ALA A 72 16.05 36.82 -30.81
N ALA A 73 16.01 37.20 -29.50
CA ALA A 73 16.41 36.35 -28.41
C ALA A 73 15.54 35.06 -28.32
N HIS A 74 14.20 35.20 -28.47
CA HIS A 74 13.31 34.04 -28.49
C HIS A 74 13.62 33.10 -29.64
N ARG A 75 13.85 33.62 -30.88
CA ARG A 75 14.24 32.77 -32.02
C ARG A 75 15.55 32.02 -31.75
N GLN A 76 16.54 32.72 -31.19
CA GLN A 76 17.86 32.14 -30.91
C GLN A 76 17.81 31.02 -29.88
N ALA A 77 16.97 31.17 -28.84
CA ALA A 77 16.77 30.18 -27.77
C ALA A 77 15.73 29.09 -28.12
N GLY A 78 15.06 29.19 -29.28
CA GLY A 78 13.97 28.28 -29.67
C GLY A 78 12.71 28.44 -28.83
N GLY A 79 12.53 29.61 -28.22
CA GLY A 79 11.40 29.90 -27.34
C GLY A 79 10.23 30.56 -28.04
N GLN A 80 9.03 30.28 -27.56
CA GLN A 80 7.78 30.93 -27.98
C GLN A 80 7.12 31.56 -26.75
N PRO A 81 7.03 32.92 -26.67
CA PRO A 81 6.36 33.57 -25.56
C PRO A 81 4.90 33.15 -25.51
N ARG A 82 4.42 32.79 -24.30
CA ARG A 82 3.04 32.36 -24.01
C ARG A 82 2.27 33.45 -23.31
N GLU A 83 2.82 34.00 -22.25
CA GLU A 83 2.20 35.04 -21.43
C GLU A 83 3.28 35.88 -20.72
N VAL A 84 2.86 37.03 -20.21
CA VAL A 84 3.70 37.91 -19.35
C VAL A 84 3.06 37.94 -17.98
N ILE A 85 3.84 37.73 -16.92
CA ILE A 85 3.37 37.83 -15.54
C ILE A 85 3.20 39.33 -15.22
N PRO A 86 1.96 39.80 -14.98
CA PRO A 86 1.71 41.22 -14.77
C PRO A 86 2.47 41.80 -13.55
N GLY A 87 2.95 43.02 -13.68
CA GLY A 87 3.62 43.75 -12.62
C GLY A 87 5.10 43.45 -12.43
N ILE A 88 5.60 42.34 -12.97
CA ILE A 88 7.02 41.98 -12.90
C ILE A 88 7.69 41.76 -14.28
N ASP A 89 6.93 41.86 -15.35
CA ASP A 89 7.39 41.75 -16.76
C ASP A 89 8.22 40.48 -17.05
N VAL A 90 7.93 39.38 -16.34
CA VAL A 90 8.53 38.07 -16.60
C VAL A 90 7.69 37.35 -17.65
N GLN A 91 8.32 36.87 -18.70
CA GLN A 91 7.66 36.10 -19.75
C GLN A 91 7.74 34.62 -19.45
N VAL A 92 6.59 33.93 -19.50
CA VAL A 92 6.51 32.47 -19.58
C VAL A 92 6.69 32.08 -21.02
N VAL A 93 7.75 31.32 -21.31
CA VAL A 93 8.15 30.98 -22.67
C VAL A 93 8.13 29.47 -22.88
N ARG A 94 7.41 29.02 -23.90
CA ARG A 94 7.43 27.61 -24.31
C ARG A 94 8.73 27.28 -25.04
N VAL A 95 9.31 26.14 -24.70
CA VAL A 95 10.46 25.53 -25.39
C VAL A 95 10.16 24.03 -25.60
N PRO A 96 10.85 23.35 -26.52
CA PRO A 96 10.68 21.91 -26.67
C PRO A 96 10.99 21.18 -25.34
N PRO A 97 10.13 20.24 -24.88
CA PRO A 97 10.39 19.46 -23.67
C PRO A 97 11.76 18.78 -23.70
N GLY A 98 12.48 18.82 -22.57
CA GLY A 98 13.86 18.32 -22.46
C GLY A 98 14.93 19.30 -22.95
N ARG A 99 14.54 20.52 -23.42
CA ARG A 99 15.47 21.57 -23.85
C ARG A 99 15.48 22.79 -22.93
N GLU A 100 14.76 22.73 -21.81
CA GLU A 100 14.55 23.85 -20.90
C GLU A 100 15.88 24.44 -20.40
N ARG A 101 16.77 23.59 -19.89
CA ARG A 101 18.11 24.03 -19.39
C ARG A 101 18.97 24.63 -20.51
N ALA A 102 18.93 24.05 -21.73
CA ALA A 102 19.66 24.58 -22.87
C ALA A 102 19.10 25.94 -23.33
N ALA A 103 17.79 26.11 -23.32
CA ALA A 103 17.13 27.37 -23.62
C ALA A 103 17.48 28.46 -22.58
N VAL A 104 17.44 28.12 -21.29
CA VAL A 104 17.87 29.01 -20.20
C VAL A 104 19.29 29.52 -20.43
N GLU A 105 20.24 28.64 -20.78
CA GLU A 105 21.63 29.01 -21.09
C GLU A 105 21.73 29.90 -22.34
N ALA A 106 20.90 29.66 -23.37
CA ALA A 106 20.86 30.51 -24.54
C ALA A 106 20.38 31.93 -24.21
N TYR A 107 19.31 32.06 -23.41
CA TYR A 107 18.82 33.35 -22.95
C TYR A 107 19.83 34.07 -22.05
N ARG A 108 20.50 33.40 -21.12
CA ARG A 108 21.50 33.99 -20.22
C ARG A 108 22.71 34.61 -20.94
N ARG A 109 23.02 34.11 -22.13
CA ARG A 109 24.10 34.68 -22.96
C ARG A 109 23.72 35.99 -23.64
N ASN A 110 22.41 36.33 -23.69
CA ASN A 110 21.96 37.57 -24.30
C ASN A 110 22.09 38.75 -23.31
N PRO A 111 22.84 39.82 -23.64
CA PRO A 111 23.05 40.94 -22.71
C PRO A 111 21.77 41.70 -22.35
N ASN A 112 20.72 41.60 -23.18
CA ASN A 112 19.42 42.22 -22.93
C ASN A 112 18.54 41.42 -21.97
N VAL A 113 18.94 40.19 -21.60
CA VAL A 113 18.20 39.38 -20.61
C VAL A 113 18.70 39.73 -19.22
N ALA A 114 17.76 40.04 -18.32
CA ALA A 114 18.04 40.31 -16.92
C ALA A 114 18.25 38.97 -16.16
N PHE A 115 17.37 38.02 -16.39
CA PHE A 115 17.52 36.63 -15.93
C PHE A 115 16.72 35.66 -16.82
N ALA A 116 17.10 34.40 -16.80
CA ALA A 116 16.32 33.30 -17.33
C ALA A 116 16.50 32.08 -16.41
N GLU A 117 15.42 31.34 -16.19
CA GLU A 117 15.37 30.16 -15.32
C GLU A 117 14.31 29.17 -15.79
N VAL A 118 14.38 27.93 -15.33
CA VAL A 118 13.32 26.96 -15.54
C VAL A 118 12.08 27.36 -14.74
N ASN A 119 10.87 27.02 -15.19
CA ASN A 119 9.63 27.25 -14.45
C ASN A 119 9.51 26.17 -13.34
N GLY A 120 10.16 26.37 -12.21
CA GLY A 120 10.24 25.42 -11.10
C GLY A 120 8.94 25.35 -10.31
N PHE A 121 8.77 24.26 -9.55
CA PHE A 121 7.67 24.08 -8.62
C PHE A 121 8.05 24.50 -7.21
N TYR A 122 7.13 25.18 -6.53
CA TYR A 122 7.09 25.23 -5.08
C TYR A 122 5.99 24.28 -4.61
N SER A 123 6.34 23.33 -3.77
CA SER A 123 5.36 22.49 -3.10
C SER A 123 4.95 23.12 -1.77
N ALA A 124 3.68 22.97 -1.39
CA ALA A 124 3.28 23.27 -0.02
C ALA A 124 4.14 22.43 0.93
N THR A 125 4.77 23.08 1.91
CA THR A 125 5.51 22.38 2.96
C THR A 125 4.51 21.62 3.84
N GLN A 126 4.31 20.33 3.52
CA GLN A 126 3.48 19.45 4.30
C GLN A 126 4.39 18.66 5.26
N THR A 127 4.11 18.76 6.55
CA THR A 127 4.74 17.88 7.54
C THR A 127 4.04 16.53 7.44
N SER A 128 4.70 15.53 6.88
CA SER A 128 4.23 14.15 6.97
C SER A 128 4.20 13.73 8.45
N TRP A 129 3.13 13.04 8.86
CA TRP A 129 3.04 12.50 10.21
C TRP A 129 3.64 11.10 10.24
N SER A 130 4.63 10.89 11.12
CA SER A 130 5.29 9.60 11.28
C SER A 130 5.02 9.05 12.68
N PRO A 131 4.36 7.89 12.81
CA PRO A 131 4.10 7.29 14.10
C PRO A 131 5.39 6.78 14.77
N ASN A 132 5.37 6.72 16.12
CA ASN A 132 6.50 6.27 16.94
C ASN A 132 6.51 4.76 17.21
N ASP A 133 5.69 4.01 16.51
CA ASP A 133 5.52 2.55 16.68
C ASP A 133 6.80 1.83 16.25
N PRO A 134 7.36 0.92 17.09
CA PRO A 134 8.69 0.34 16.88
C PRO A 134 8.88 -0.38 15.54
N TYR A 135 7.82 -0.97 15.00
CA TYR A 135 7.88 -1.70 13.74
C TYR A 135 7.43 -0.88 12.53
N TYR A 136 7.04 0.40 12.70
CA TYR A 136 6.62 1.25 11.59
C TYR A 136 7.65 1.32 10.45
N GLY A 137 8.94 1.40 10.77
CA GLY A 137 10.01 1.41 9.77
C GLY A 137 10.09 0.17 8.87
N GLN A 138 9.41 -0.94 9.27
CA GLN A 138 9.31 -2.17 8.48
C GLN A 138 8.00 -2.24 7.66
N GLN A 139 7.09 -1.30 7.87
CA GLN A 139 5.79 -1.23 7.20
C GLN A 139 5.89 -0.42 5.90
N TRP A 140 6.57 -0.98 4.89
CA TRP A 140 6.82 -0.36 3.59
C TRP A 140 5.55 0.12 2.87
N GLN A 141 4.41 -0.48 3.18
CA GLN A 141 3.13 -0.18 2.58
C GLN A 141 2.66 1.25 2.83
N TYR A 142 2.94 1.85 3.98
CA TYR A 142 2.42 3.17 4.32
C TYR A 142 3.08 4.32 3.55
N PRO A 143 4.42 4.43 3.46
CA PRO A 143 5.04 5.38 2.54
C PRO A 143 4.63 5.13 1.09
N LYS A 144 4.46 3.86 0.68
CA LYS A 144 4.08 3.49 -0.68
C LYS A 144 2.71 4.05 -1.08
N ILE A 145 1.73 4.04 -0.20
CA ILE A 145 0.38 4.60 -0.44
C ILE A 145 0.22 6.05 0.01
N GLN A 146 1.29 6.76 0.32
CA GLN A 146 1.29 8.13 0.84
C GLN A 146 0.41 8.31 2.10
N ALA A 147 0.39 7.31 2.97
CA ALA A 147 -0.35 7.37 4.22
C ALA A 147 0.21 8.42 5.20
N PRO A 148 1.54 8.64 5.35
CA PRO A 148 2.09 9.71 6.19
C PRO A 148 1.57 11.10 5.84
N ASP A 149 1.38 11.39 4.55
CA ASP A 149 0.85 12.66 4.07
C ASP A 149 -0.66 12.77 4.33
N ALA A 150 -1.40 11.67 4.14
CA ALA A 150 -2.82 11.60 4.50
C ALA A 150 -3.02 11.78 6.02
N TRP A 151 -2.17 11.16 6.85
CA TRP A 151 -2.25 11.28 8.31
C TRP A 151 -1.93 12.68 8.83
N ALA A 152 -1.13 13.47 8.11
CA ALA A 152 -0.93 14.88 8.42
C ALA A 152 -2.23 15.70 8.25
N VAL A 153 -3.18 15.22 7.44
CA VAL A 153 -4.49 15.85 7.23
C VAL A 153 -5.54 15.26 8.18
N VAL A 154 -5.63 13.92 8.25
CA VAL A 154 -6.61 13.20 9.06
C VAL A 154 -6.10 11.82 9.47
N THR A 155 -6.25 11.48 10.75
CA THR A 155 -5.87 10.16 11.30
C THR A 155 -7.07 9.25 11.55
N GLY A 156 -8.26 9.68 11.13
CA GLY A 156 -9.51 8.98 11.41
C GLY A 156 -10.21 9.47 12.68
N THR A 157 -11.37 8.90 12.96
CA THR A 157 -12.14 9.14 14.19
C THR A 157 -12.84 7.87 14.67
N SER A 158 -12.98 7.70 15.98
CA SER A 158 -13.69 6.56 16.59
C SER A 158 -15.19 6.50 16.24
N GLN A 159 -15.75 7.57 15.69
CA GLN A 159 -17.11 7.58 15.15
C GLN A 159 -17.24 6.83 13.82
N VAL A 160 -16.12 6.63 13.12
CA VAL A 160 -16.05 5.83 11.90
C VAL A 160 -15.59 4.43 12.25
N ALA A 161 -16.49 3.46 12.17
CA ALA A 161 -16.20 2.06 12.42
C ALA A 161 -15.91 1.30 11.11
N ILE A 162 -14.84 0.51 11.12
CA ILE A 162 -14.49 -0.46 10.08
C ILE A 162 -14.87 -1.85 10.63
N ALA A 163 -15.83 -2.49 10.00
CA ALA A 163 -16.21 -3.87 10.32
C ALA A 163 -15.26 -4.84 9.61
N ILE A 164 -14.61 -5.69 10.37
CA ILE A 164 -13.73 -6.75 9.87
C ILE A 164 -14.52 -8.06 9.87
N LEU A 165 -14.98 -8.48 8.71
CA LEU A 165 -15.68 -9.74 8.49
C LEU A 165 -14.64 -10.83 8.22
N ASP A 166 -14.24 -11.57 9.26
CA ASP A 166 -13.09 -12.47 9.18
C ASP A 166 -13.17 -13.61 10.23
N THR A 167 -12.03 -14.17 10.62
CA THR A 167 -11.86 -15.27 11.60
C THR A 167 -11.99 -14.84 13.07
N GLY A 168 -12.28 -13.57 13.32
CA GLY A 168 -12.26 -12.92 14.63
C GLY A 168 -11.10 -11.94 14.76
N ILE A 169 -11.02 -11.27 15.89
CA ILE A 169 -9.91 -10.39 16.28
C ILE A 169 -9.47 -10.80 17.69
N ASP A 170 -8.15 -10.85 17.92
CA ASP A 170 -7.60 -11.08 19.27
C ASP A 170 -8.03 -9.95 20.21
N GLN A 171 -8.83 -10.32 21.20
CA GLN A 171 -9.46 -9.37 22.15
C GLN A 171 -8.48 -8.79 23.17
N SER A 172 -7.34 -9.44 23.36
CA SER A 172 -6.32 -9.05 24.33
C SER A 172 -5.18 -8.24 23.71
N HIS A 173 -5.07 -8.24 22.37
CA HIS A 173 -3.95 -7.68 21.64
C HIS A 173 -3.71 -6.20 21.98
N GLU A 174 -2.47 -5.87 22.37
CA GLU A 174 -2.08 -4.55 22.87
C GLU A 174 -2.37 -3.39 21.90
N ASP A 175 -2.25 -3.61 20.59
CA ASP A 175 -2.51 -2.63 19.51
C ASP A 175 -3.94 -2.64 18.97
N LEU A 176 -4.83 -3.51 19.46
CA LEU A 176 -6.19 -3.64 18.93
C LEU A 176 -7.29 -3.50 19.96
N LYS A 177 -7.07 -3.99 21.18
CA LYS A 177 -8.13 -4.09 22.21
C LYS A 177 -8.87 -2.77 22.46
N ALA A 178 -8.17 -1.65 22.43
CA ALA A 178 -8.78 -0.33 22.66
C ALA A 178 -9.62 0.16 21.46
N LYS A 179 -9.50 -0.49 20.30
CA LYS A 179 -10.19 -0.14 19.07
C LYS A 179 -11.45 -0.95 18.81
N ILE A 180 -11.58 -2.12 19.47
CA ILE A 180 -12.70 -3.04 19.26
C ILE A 180 -13.93 -2.50 19.99
N ALA A 181 -14.83 -1.86 19.24
CA ALA A 181 -16.03 -1.25 19.80
C ALA A 181 -17.21 -2.23 19.90
N LYS A 182 -17.29 -3.23 19.01
CA LYS A 182 -18.36 -4.24 18.99
C LYS A 182 -17.83 -5.60 18.57
N ASN A 183 -18.47 -6.65 19.09
CA ASN A 183 -18.15 -8.03 18.77
C ASN A 183 -19.42 -8.79 18.40
N VAL A 184 -19.34 -9.67 17.39
CA VAL A 184 -20.36 -10.65 17.05
C VAL A 184 -19.73 -11.90 16.43
N ASN A 185 -20.36 -13.04 16.63
CA ASN A 185 -19.96 -14.32 16.05
C ASN A 185 -21.16 -15.01 15.41
N PHE A 186 -21.09 -15.22 14.11
CA PHE A 186 -22.11 -15.95 13.32
C PHE A 186 -21.71 -17.39 13.03
N THR A 187 -20.53 -17.81 13.49
CA THR A 187 -20.00 -19.15 13.24
C THR A 187 -20.41 -20.13 14.34
N THR A 188 -20.04 -21.38 14.16
CA THR A 188 -20.19 -22.41 15.20
C THR A 188 -19.07 -22.40 16.25
N SER A 189 -18.11 -21.48 16.16
CA SER A 189 -17.06 -21.32 17.17
C SER A 189 -17.65 -20.83 18.49
N GLY A 190 -17.15 -21.33 19.60
CA GLY A 190 -17.61 -20.92 20.94
C GLY A 190 -17.15 -19.52 21.38
N SER A 191 -16.43 -18.78 20.53
CA SER A 191 -15.88 -17.46 20.83
C SER A 191 -15.79 -16.61 19.59
N PHE A 192 -15.90 -15.30 19.74
CA PHE A 192 -15.60 -14.32 18.68
C PHE A 192 -14.10 -13.98 18.58
N ASP A 193 -13.25 -14.55 19.44
CA ASP A 193 -11.80 -14.40 19.43
C ASP A 193 -11.16 -15.11 18.22
N ASP A 194 -9.98 -14.64 17.79
CA ASP A 194 -9.31 -15.17 16.59
C ASP A 194 -8.44 -16.38 16.90
N LYS A 195 -8.97 -17.58 16.71
CA LYS A 195 -8.22 -18.84 16.84
C LYS A 195 -7.51 -19.26 15.55
N TYR A 196 -7.78 -18.57 14.43
CA TYR A 196 -7.12 -18.84 13.16
C TYR A 196 -5.88 -17.96 12.96
N GLY A 197 -5.99 -16.65 13.20
CA GLY A 197 -4.92 -15.66 13.13
C GLY A 197 -5.04 -14.67 11.96
N HIS A 198 -5.94 -14.89 11.02
CA HIS A 198 -6.06 -14.06 9.83
C HIS A 198 -6.76 -12.72 10.12
N GLY A 199 -7.89 -12.75 10.81
CA GLY A 199 -8.68 -11.54 11.07
C GLY A 199 -7.96 -10.53 11.97
N THR A 200 -7.13 -10.99 12.92
CA THR A 200 -6.28 -10.11 13.73
C THR A 200 -5.29 -9.35 12.85
N HIS A 201 -4.68 -10.02 11.87
CA HIS A 201 -3.74 -9.39 10.95
C HIS A 201 -4.42 -8.37 10.04
N VAL A 202 -5.59 -8.69 9.52
CA VAL A 202 -6.43 -7.81 8.71
C VAL A 202 -6.86 -6.57 9.52
N ALA A 203 -7.29 -6.77 10.78
CA ALA A 203 -7.70 -5.69 11.66
C ALA A 203 -6.57 -4.68 11.93
N GLY A 204 -5.35 -5.18 12.16
CA GLY A 204 -4.18 -4.31 12.36
C GLY A 204 -3.84 -3.50 11.13
N SER A 205 -3.84 -4.11 9.95
CA SER A 205 -3.61 -3.40 8.69
C SER A 205 -4.65 -2.29 8.45
N ALA A 206 -5.92 -2.54 8.81
CA ALA A 206 -6.98 -1.55 8.69
C ALA A 206 -6.84 -0.41 9.69
N ALA A 207 -6.64 -0.73 10.98
CA ALA A 207 -6.77 0.28 12.04
C ALA A 207 -6.07 -0.09 13.38
N ALA A 208 -4.85 -0.63 13.37
CA ALA A 208 -4.08 -0.74 14.60
C ALA A 208 -3.94 0.62 15.27
N VAL A 209 -3.83 0.63 16.60
CA VAL A 209 -3.52 1.85 17.36
C VAL A 209 -2.13 2.31 16.91
N SER A 210 -2.03 3.56 16.47
CA SER A 210 -0.77 4.10 15.99
C SER A 210 -0.26 5.21 16.89
N ASN A 211 1.05 5.45 16.88
CA ASN A 211 1.73 6.45 17.71
C ASN A 211 1.55 6.21 19.22
N ASN A 212 1.52 4.94 19.62
CA ASN A 212 1.39 4.53 21.01
C ASN A 212 2.70 3.96 21.60
N GLY A 213 3.79 3.97 20.80
CA GLY A 213 5.10 3.42 21.19
C GLY A 213 5.13 1.89 21.23
N LEU A 214 4.11 1.21 20.67
CA LEU A 214 3.99 -0.25 20.60
C LEU A 214 3.84 -0.69 19.16
N GLY A 215 4.31 -1.87 18.84
CA GLY A 215 4.07 -2.66 17.63
C GLY A 215 4.06 -1.91 16.31
N VAL A 216 2.88 -1.78 15.70
CA VAL A 216 2.66 -1.39 14.31
C VAL A 216 1.63 -0.28 14.16
N ALA A 217 1.72 0.48 13.06
CA ALA A 217 0.67 1.41 12.67
C ALA A 217 -0.46 0.71 11.87
N GLY A 218 -1.67 1.28 11.92
CA GLY A 218 -2.80 0.93 11.07
C GLY A 218 -3.12 2.03 10.07
N THR A 219 -3.78 1.69 8.95
CA THR A 219 -4.10 2.67 7.89
C THR A 219 -5.03 3.79 8.37
N CYS A 220 -6.01 3.48 9.24
CA CYS A 220 -6.87 4.46 9.90
C CYS A 220 -6.61 4.47 11.42
N PRO A 221 -5.58 5.21 11.88
CA PRO A 221 -5.10 5.17 13.27
C PRO A 221 -6.18 5.36 14.33
N ASN A 222 -7.19 6.17 14.09
CA ASN A 222 -8.24 6.51 15.05
C ASN A 222 -9.63 5.93 14.71
N CYS A 223 -9.79 5.17 13.62
CA CYS A 223 -11.04 4.47 13.32
C CYS A 223 -11.34 3.38 14.38
N ALA A 224 -12.61 3.15 14.70
CA ALA A 224 -13.04 2.01 15.50
C ALA A 224 -13.06 0.73 14.67
N LEU A 225 -12.98 -0.42 15.35
CA LEU A 225 -13.11 -1.75 14.77
C LEU A 225 -14.39 -2.44 15.28
N TYR A 226 -15.13 -3.05 14.36
CA TYR A 226 -16.14 -4.05 14.70
C TYR A 226 -15.59 -5.42 14.33
N ASN A 227 -15.49 -6.29 15.32
CA ASN A 227 -15.12 -7.67 15.17
C ASN A 227 -16.35 -8.49 14.76
N VAL A 228 -16.41 -8.90 13.51
CA VAL A 228 -17.53 -9.66 12.94
C VAL A 228 -17.00 -11.01 12.47
N LYS A 229 -17.06 -12.01 13.39
CA LYS A 229 -16.56 -13.34 13.05
C LYS A 229 -17.56 -14.08 12.18
N VAL A 230 -17.21 -14.21 10.89
CA VAL A 230 -17.97 -14.94 9.86
C VAL A 230 -17.21 -16.13 9.29
N LEU A 231 -15.94 -16.25 9.64
CA LEU A 231 -15.10 -17.42 9.36
C LEU A 231 -14.79 -18.15 10.66
N GLY A 232 -14.98 -19.46 10.65
CA GLY A 232 -14.71 -20.32 11.80
C GLY A 232 -13.22 -20.47 12.10
N ASP A 233 -12.90 -21.23 13.16
CA ASP A 233 -11.52 -21.47 13.60
C ASP A 233 -10.70 -22.31 12.62
N ASN A 234 -11.31 -22.78 11.53
CA ASN A 234 -10.67 -23.43 10.38
C ASN A 234 -10.40 -22.48 9.19
N GLY A 235 -10.81 -21.20 9.30
CA GLY A 235 -10.67 -20.20 8.24
C GLY A 235 -11.74 -20.24 7.17
N SER A 236 -12.83 -21.02 7.34
CA SER A 236 -13.94 -21.15 6.37
C SER A 236 -15.24 -20.62 6.93
N GLY A 237 -16.11 -20.09 6.09
CA GLY A 237 -17.40 -19.54 6.46
C GLY A 237 -18.53 -19.91 5.47
N ALA A 238 -19.73 -20.08 6.00
CA ALA A 238 -20.91 -20.28 5.17
C ALA A 238 -21.42 -18.94 4.61
N TRP A 239 -22.04 -18.94 3.46
CA TRP A 239 -22.66 -17.76 2.86
C TRP A 239 -23.65 -17.06 3.80
N SER A 240 -24.43 -17.84 4.57
CA SER A 240 -25.37 -17.32 5.55
C SER A 240 -24.66 -16.56 6.70
N TRP A 241 -23.48 -17.02 7.14
CA TRP A 241 -22.70 -16.33 8.17
C TRP A 241 -22.14 -15.01 7.63
N ILE A 242 -21.65 -15.01 6.39
CA ILE A 242 -21.13 -13.83 5.70
C ILE A 242 -22.26 -12.82 5.49
N ALA A 243 -23.42 -13.25 4.96
CA ALA A 243 -24.57 -12.37 4.74
C ALA A 243 -25.08 -11.75 6.06
N ASN A 244 -25.22 -12.56 7.12
CA ASN A 244 -25.59 -12.06 8.44
C ASN A 244 -24.58 -11.05 8.99
N GLY A 245 -23.28 -11.29 8.77
CA GLY A 245 -22.22 -10.37 9.18
C GLY A 245 -22.28 -9.02 8.45
N ILE A 246 -22.53 -9.03 7.14
CA ILE A 246 -22.70 -7.82 6.32
C ILE A 246 -23.90 -7.01 6.81
N VAL A 247 -25.06 -7.65 6.95
CA VAL A 247 -26.30 -7.00 7.42
C VAL A 247 -26.09 -6.42 8.83
N TRP A 248 -25.54 -7.24 9.75
CA TRP A 248 -25.27 -6.78 11.11
C TRP A 248 -24.32 -5.58 11.16
N ALA A 249 -23.24 -5.58 10.37
CA ALA A 249 -22.30 -4.48 10.32
C ALA A 249 -22.98 -3.17 9.86
N ALA A 250 -23.80 -3.25 8.80
CA ALA A 250 -24.55 -2.11 8.30
C ALA A 250 -25.58 -1.59 9.32
N ASP A 251 -26.35 -2.48 9.96
CA ASP A 251 -27.35 -2.12 10.97
C ASP A 251 -26.74 -1.53 12.24
N ASN A 252 -25.50 -1.90 12.54
CA ASN A 252 -24.74 -1.35 13.66
C ASN A 252 -23.97 -0.05 13.30
N GLY A 253 -24.13 0.46 12.09
CA GLY A 253 -23.60 1.76 11.66
C GLY A 253 -22.14 1.74 11.20
N ALA A 254 -21.59 0.57 10.84
CA ALA A 254 -20.27 0.49 10.24
C ALA A 254 -20.25 1.31 8.94
N LYS A 255 -19.28 2.20 8.82
CA LYS A 255 -19.09 3.01 7.61
C LYS A 255 -18.30 2.28 6.54
N VAL A 256 -17.50 1.33 6.93
CA VAL A 256 -16.70 0.50 6.04
C VAL A 256 -16.84 -0.97 6.46
N ILE A 257 -16.99 -1.85 5.48
CA ILE A 257 -17.07 -3.30 5.68
C ILE A 257 -15.94 -3.94 4.88
N ASN A 258 -14.95 -4.50 5.56
CA ASN A 258 -13.83 -5.22 4.94
C ASN A 258 -14.08 -6.72 4.94
N MET A 259 -13.96 -7.33 3.77
CA MET A 259 -14.13 -8.76 3.52
C MET A 259 -12.84 -9.34 2.91
N SER A 260 -11.85 -9.64 3.76
CA SER A 260 -10.62 -10.29 3.33
C SER A 260 -10.82 -11.79 3.11
N LEU A 261 -11.86 -12.16 2.40
CA LEU A 261 -12.34 -13.51 2.15
C LEU A 261 -12.90 -13.63 0.72
N GLY A 262 -13.08 -14.84 0.25
CA GLY A 262 -13.73 -15.04 -1.05
C GLY A 262 -13.81 -16.49 -1.50
N GLY A 263 -14.54 -16.68 -2.61
CA GLY A 263 -14.74 -17.96 -3.28
C GLY A 263 -15.04 -17.78 -4.77
N SER A 264 -14.94 -18.87 -5.52
CA SER A 264 -15.16 -18.89 -6.98
C SER A 264 -16.64 -18.86 -7.39
N THR A 265 -17.56 -19.05 -6.44
CA THR A 265 -19.00 -19.14 -6.72
C THR A 265 -19.73 -18.01 -6.03
N GLY A 266 -20.53 -17.27 -6.77
CA GLY A 266 -21.41 -16.23 -6.25
C GLY A 266 -22.62 -16.81 -5.50
N SER A 267 -23.23 -16.00 -4.64
CA SER A 267 -24.43 -16.31 -3.87
C SER A 267 -25.37 -15.10 -3.90
N SER A 268 -26.59 -15.28 -4.40
CA SER A 268 -27.60 -14.21 -4.38
C SER A 268 -27.87 -13.70 -2.96
N THR A 269 -27.83 -14.59 -1.95
CA THR A 269 -27.98 -14.19 -0.56
C THR A 269 -26.88 -13.21 -0.10
N VAL A 270 -25.64 -13.45 -0.50
CA VAL A 270 -24.51 -12.55 -0.16
C VAL A 270 -24.60 -11.27 -0.98
N GLU A 271 -24.99 -11.35 -2.25
CA GLU A 271 -25.20 -10.18 -3.11
C GLU A 271 -26.31 -9.26 -2.57
N ASP A 272 -27.44 -9.83 -2.13
CA ASP A 272 -28.53 -9.07 -1.49
C ASP A 272 -28.05 -8.37 -0.21
N ALA A 273 -27.22 -9.04 0.60
CA ALA A 273 -26.64 -8.45 1.79
C ALA A 273 -25.66 -7.31 1.46
N VAL A 274 -24.85 -7.47 0.40
CA VAL A 274 -23.97 -6.41 -0.12
C VAL A 274 -24.79 -5.20 -0.54
N ASN A 275 -25.83 -5.41 -1.35
CA ASN A 275 -26.71 -4.33 -1.82
C ASN A 275 -27.45 -3.64 -0.65
N TYR A 276 -27.88 -4.41 0.35
CA TYR A 276 -28.48 -3.88 1.57
C TYR A 276 -27.51 -2.94 2.32
N ALA A 277 -26.27 -3.38 2.54
CA ALA A 277 -25.27 -2.59 3.24
C ALA A 277 -24.86 -1.34 2.46
N TRP A 278 -24.73 -1.45 1.14
CA TRP A 278 -24.48 -0.32 0.27
C TRP A 278 -25.60 0.73 0.36
N ASN A 279 -26.86 0.31 0.30
CA ASN A 279 -28.01 1.18 0.43
C ASN A 279 -28.16 1.82 1.83
N LYS A 280 -27.55 1.22 2.84
CA LYS A 280 -27.40 1.79 4.18
C LYS A 280 -26.23 2.80 4.28
N GLY A 281 -25.49 3.02 3.20
CA GLY A 281 -24.40 3.99 3.12
C GLY A 281 -23.02 3.42 3.57
N ALA A 282 -22.86 2.10 3.66
CA ALA A 282 -21.55 1.50 3.91
C ALA A 282 -20.71 1.40 2.62
N VAL A 283 -19.40 1.60 2.72
CA VAL A 283 -18.43 1.23 1.67
C VAL A 283 -17.99 -0.20 1.91
N LEU A 284 -18.13 -1.07 0.91
CA LEU A 284 -17.72 -2.45 0.99
C LEU A 284 -16.44 -2.68 0.20
N VAL A 285 -15.48 -3.36 0.81
CA VAL A 285 -14.15 -3.65 0.25
C VAL A 285 -13.88 -5.14 0.36
N ALA A 286 -13.42 -5.78 -0.69
CA ALA A 286 -13.10 -7.20 -0.65
C ALA A 286 -11.82 -7.57 -1.42
N ALA A 287 -11.15 -8.61 -0.93
CA ALA A 287 -9.97 -9.20 -1.56
C ALA A 287 -10.33 -9.87 -2.90
N ALA A 288 -9.58 -9.58 -3.97
CA ALA A 288 -9.82 -10.13 -5.31
C ALA A 288 -9.52 -11.63 -5.43
N GLY A 289 -8.79 -12.22 -4.47
CA GLY A 289 -8.43 -13.64 -4.47
C GLY A 289 -6.97 -13.89 -4.84
N ASN A 290 -6.49 -15.10 -4.53
CA ASN A 290 -5.07 -15.45 -4.54
C ASN A 290 -4.74 -16.64 -5.47
N SER A 291 -5.46 -16.78 -6.57
CA SER A 291 -5.26 -17.87 -7.55
C SER A 291 -4.42 -17.47 -8.78
N GLY A 292 -3.96 -16.20 -8.84
CA GLY A 292 -3.23 -15.68 -10.01
C GLY A 292 -4.08 -15.68 -11.29
N SER A 293 -5.39 -15.63 -11.18
CA SER A 293 -6.37 -15.83 -12.25
C SER A 293 -7.14 -14.55 -12.56
N SER A 294 -7.62 -14.43 -13.79
CA SER A 294 -8.59 -13.40 -14.19
C SER A 294 -10.04 -13.79 -13.90
N SER A 295 -10.29 -15.00 -13.41
CA SER A 295 -11.62 -15.45 -13.06
C SER A 295 -12.19 -14.65 -11.88
N PRO A 296 -13.50 -14.31 -11.92
CA PRO A 296 -14.16 -13.63 -10.82
C PRO A 296 -14.04 -14.36 -9.48
N SER A 297 -13.94 -13.58 -8.41
CA SER A 297 -14.01 -14.06 -7.02
C SER A 297 -15.04 -13.25 -6.26
N TYR A 298 -15.86 -13.93 -5.47
CA TYR A 298 -16.97 -13.31 -4.73
C TYR A 298 -16.65 -13.26 -3.24
N PRO A 299 -17.00 -12.17 -2.53
CA PRO A 299 -17.91 -11.09 -2.94
C PRO A 299 -17.25 -9.94 -3.74
N ALA A 300 -15.94 -9.96 -4.01
CA ALA A 300 -15.25 -8.87 -4.69
C ALA A 300 -15.82 -8.52 -6.06
N TYR A 301 -16.40 -9.51 -6.76
CA TYR A 301 -16.99 -9.31 -8.11
C TYR A 301 -18.37 -8.61 -8.10
N TYR A 302 -19.02 -8.43 -6.95
CA TYR A 302 -20.30 -7.71 -6.91
C TYR A 302 -20.11 -6.21 -7.10
N SER A 303 -21.01 -5.58 -7.87
CA SER A 303 -20.87 -4.18 -8.31
C SER A 303 -20.70 -3.16 -7.19
N ASN A 304 -21.31 -3.39 -6.02
CA ASN A 304 -21.27 -2.50 -4.86
C ASN A 304 -20.10 -2.82 -3.90
N VAL A 305 -19.10 -3.56 -4.37
CA VAL A 305 -17.89 -3.90 -3.62
C VAL A 305 -16.67 -3.32 -4.36
N ILE A 306 -15.73 -2.76 -3.64
CA ILE A 306 -14.43 -2.38 -4.17
C ILE A 306 -13.54 -3.64 -4.17
N ALA A 307 -13.24 -4.15 -5.36
CA ALA A 307 -12.38 -5.32 -5.55
C ALA A 307 -10.89 -4.93 -5.49
N VAL A 308 -10.13 -5.54 -4.57
CA VAL A 308 -8.74 -5.15 -4.30
C VAL A 308 -7.74 -6.24 -4.70
N ALA A 309 -6.86 -5.93 -5.66
CA ALA A 309 -5.70 -6.75 -6.01
C ALA A 309 -4.49 -6.45 -5.12
N ALA A 310 -3.50 -7.35 -5.11
CA ALA A 310 -2.27 -7.20 -4.35
C ALA A 310 -1.08 -6.79 -5.23
N THR A 311 -0.32 -5.77 -4.79
CA THR A 311 0.98 -5.39 -5.35
C THR A 311 2.12 -5.72 -4.40
N ALA A 312 3.31 -5.90 -4.99
CA ALA A 312 4.58 -5.90 -4.28
C ALA A 312 5.12 -4.46 -4.12
N GLN A 313 6.21 -4.31 -3.38
CA GLN A 313 6.84 -3.01 -3.09
C GLN A 313 7.27 -2.24 -4.36
N ASN A 314 7.59 -2.95 -5.44
CA ASN A 314 7.97 -2.38 -6.74
C ASN A 314 6.78 -2.10 -7.67
N ASP A 315 5.55 -2.09 -7.15
CA ASP A 315 4.29 -1.90 -7.88
C ASP A 315 3.93 -3.02 -8.89
N ASN A 316 4.69 -4.08 -8.95
CA ASN A 316 4.31 -5.23 -9.76
C ASN A 316 3.13 -5.97 -9.11
N LYS A 317 2.25 -6.51 -9.96
CA LYS A 317 1.20 -7.43 -9.53
C LYS A 317 1.82 -8.62 -8.79
N ALA A 318 1.34 -8.91 -7.58
CA ALA A 318 1.74 -10.13 -6.90
C ALA A 318 1.38 -11.37 -7.74
N SER A 319 2.27 -12.35 -7.82
CA SER A 319 2.08 -13.53 -8.68
C SER A 319 0.78 -14.28 -8.38
N PHE A 320 0.42 -14.33 -7.11
CA PHE A 320 -0.81 -14.97 -6.63
C PHE A 320 -2.08 -14.11 -6.85
N SER A 321 -1.94 -12.77 -7.01
CA SER A 321 -3.12 -11.89 -7.06
C SER A 321 -4.00 -12.18 -8.26
N ASN A 322 -5.30 -12.37 -8.01
CA ASN A 322 -6.29 -12.29 -9.07
C ASN A 322 -6.29 -10.89 -9.68
N TYR A 323 -6.72 -10.79 -10.92
CA TYR A 323 -6.62 -9.59 -11.74
C TYR A 323 -7.71 -9.56 -12.81
N GLY A 324 -7.87 -8.42 -13.46
CA GLY A 324 -8.77 -8.26 -14.61
C GLY A 324 -9.56 -6.96 -14.56
N PRO A 325 -10.36 -6.67 -15.60
CA PRO A 325 -11.14 -5.45 -15.69
C PRO A 325 -12.21 -5.29 -14.60
N TRP A 326 -12.53 -6.38 -13.90
CA TRP A 326 -13.46 -6.40 -12.78
C TRP A 326 -12.82 -6.03 -11.43
N VAL A 327 -11.50 -5.92 -11.38
CA VAL A 327 -10.78 -5.48 -10.19
C VAL A 327 -10.68 -3.96 -10.24
N ASP A 328 -11.15 -3.28 -9.20
CA ASP A 328 -11.21 -1.83 -9.17
C ASP A 328 -9.87 -1.20 -8.90
N ILE A 329 -9.14 -1.69 -7.89
CA ILE A 329 -7.92 -1.04 -7.39
C ILE A 329 -6.90 -2.07 -6.92
N ALA A 330 -5.63 -1.70 -6.89
CA ALA A 330 -4.57 -2.48 -6.27
C ALA A 330 -4.07 -1.81 -5.00
N ALA A 331 -3.55 -2.60 -4.06
CA ALA A 331 -2.92 -2.09 -2.85
C ALA A 331 -1.76 -3.02 -2.40
N PRO A 332 -0.86 -2.56 -1.54
CA PRO A 332 0.21 -3.38 -0.98
C PRO A 332 -0.32 -4.67 -0.34
N GLY A 333 0.15 -5.82 -0.83
CA GLY A 333 -0.33 -7.13 -0.35
C GLY A 333 0.76 -8.20 -0.24
N VAL A 334 2.05 -7.85 -0.42
CA VAL A 334 3.17 -8.78 -0.31
C VAL A 334 4.03 -8.44 0.89
N SER A 335 4.28 -9.41 1.76
CA SER A 335 5.10 -9.24 2.96
C SER A 335 4.63 -8.07 3.84
N ILE A 336 3.35 -8.05 4.15
CA ILE A 336 2.73 -7.02 4.98
C ILE A 336 2.90 -7.38 6.46
N LEU A 337 3.61 -6.55 7.20
CA LEU A 337 3.74 -6.65 8.65
C LEU A 337 2.54 -5.99 9.33
N SER A 338 1.89 -6.73 10.22
CA SER A 338 0.73 -6.28 10.98
C SER A 338 0.62 -7.01 12.32
N THR A 339 -0.45 -6.76 13.07
CA THR A 339 -0.77 -7.47 14.30
C THR A 339 -1.04 -8.96 14.05
N ALA A 340 -0.73 -9.81 15.01
CA ALA A 340 -1.01 -11.23 14.97
C ALA A 340 -1.42 -11.67 16.39
N PRO A 341 -2.24 -12.73 16.57
CA PRO A 341 -2.67 -13.11 17.90
C PRO A 341 -1.51 -13.36 18.86
N ASP A 342 -1.63 -12.88 20.10
CA ASP A 342 -0.67 -13.11 21.18
C ASP A 342 -0.88 -14.46 21.89
N HIS A 343 -1.86 -15.23 21.47
CA HIS A 343 -2.17 -16.58 21.93
C HIS A 343 -2.04 -17.61 20.81
N ARG A 344 -2.16 -18.90 21.16
CA ARG A 344 -2.11 -20.00 20.21
C ARG A 344 -3.19 -19.86 19.13
N ASN A 345 -2.76 -19.91 17.88
CA ASN A 345 -3.61 -19.80 16.71
C ASN A 345 -3.13 -20.73 15.58
N ARG A 346 -3.90 -20.84 14.50
CA ARG A 346 -3.65 -21.81 13.45
C ARG A 346 -2.51 -21.42 12.50
N ILE A 347 -2.35 -20.13 12.19
CA ILE A 347 -1.35 -19.65 11.23
C ILE A 347 0.06 -19.80 11.80
N TRP A 348 0.30 -19.34 13.02
CA TRP A 348 1.63 -19.34 13.62
C TRP A 348 1.88 -20.49 14.63
N GLY A 349 0.83 -21.19 15.05
CA GLY A 349 0.92 -22.28 16.03
C GLY A 349 1.08 -21.85 17.48
N PHE A 350 1.55 -20.62 17.73
CA PHE A 350 1.75 -19.97 19.04
C PHE A 350 1.46 -18.47 18.94
N GLY A 351 1.49 -17.75 20.04
CA GLY A 351 1.33 -16.29 20.04
C GLY A 351 2.59 -15.59 19.55
N VAL A 352 2.44 -14.64 18.66
CA VAL A 352 3.56 -13.86 18.07
C VAL A 352 3.37 -12.36 18.18
N LYS A 353 2.17 -11.86 18.50
CA LYS A 353 1.74 -10.47 18.55
C LYS A 353 1.82 -9.73 17.19
N TYR A 354 2.92 -9.85 16.47
CA TYR A 354 3.12 -9.21 15.17
C TYR A 354 3.70 -10.22 14.19
N GLY A 355 3.25 -10.17 12.94
CA GLY A 355 3.67 -11.13 11.94
C GLY A 355 3.48 -10.63 10.52
N THR A 356 4.14 -11.30 9.57
CA THR A 356 4.10 -10.92 8.16
C THR A 356 3.29 -11.94 7.37
N LEU A 357 2.33 -11.46 6.59
CA LEU A 357 1.54 -12.26 5.64
C LEU A 357 1.56 -11.64 4.25
N SER A 358 1.17 -12.43 3.25
CA SER A 358 0.98 -11.98 1.87
C SER A 358 -0.37 -12.48 1.35
N GLY A 359 -1.08 -11.64 0.62
CA GLY A 359 -2.39 -11.95 0.03
C GLY A 359 -3.15 -10.70 -0.38
N THR A 360 -4.13 -10.85 -1.24
CA THR A 360 -5.15 -9.81 -1.47
C THR A 360 -5.94 -9.49 -0.20
N SER A 361 -5.97 -10.43 0.74
CA SER A 361 -6.49 -10.25 2.11
C SER A 361 -5.73 -9.21 2.93
N MET A 362 -4.45 -8.96 2.62
CA MET A 362 -3.63 -7.91 3.26
C MET A 362 -3.71 -6.59 2.51
N ALA A 363 -4.03 -6.62 1.22
CA ALA A 363 -4.26 -5.43 0.39
C ALA A 363 -5.62 -4.76 0.72
N SER A 364 -6.69 -5.53 0.85
CA SER A 364 -8.05 -5.06 1.12
C SER A 364 -8.16 -4.15 2.35
N PRO A 365 -7.59 -4.47 3.52
CA PRO A 365 -7.71 -3.62 4.70
C PRO A 365 -7.01 -2.26 4.58
N HIS A 366 -6.01 -2.10 3.70
CA HIS A 366 -5.45 -0.78 3.40
C HIS A 366 -6.49 0.11 2.70
N VAL A 367 -7.22 -0.43 1.73
CA VAL A 367 -8.31 0.29 1.06
C VAL A 367 -9.43 0.61 2.04
N ALA A 368 -9.80 -0.34 2.91
CA ALA A 368 -10.80 -0.14 3.95
C ALA A 368 -10.38 0.95 4.96
N GLY A 369 -9.10 0.98 5.35
CA GLY A 369 -8.55 2.04 6.22
C GLY A 369 -8.61 3.41 5.55
N VAL A 370 -8.22 3.52 4.27
CA VAL A 370 -8.33 4.79 3.51
C VAL A 370 -9.78 5.23 3.37
N ALA A 371 -10.73 4.30 3.15
CA ALA A 371 -12.17 4.63 3.19
C ALA A 371 -12.56 5.23 4.54
N GLY A 372 -12.03 4.68 5.63
CA GLY A 372 -12.22 5.22 6.99
C GLY A 372 -11.64 6.63 7.16
N LEU A 373 -10.46 6.90 6.59
CA LEU A 373 -9.88 8.26 6.59
C LEU A 373 -10.78 9.25 5.84
N VAL A 374 -11.22 8.89 4.62
CA VAL A 374 -12.10 9.75 3.80
C VAL A 374 -13.42 10.03 4.51
N TRP A 375 -14.05 9.02 5.13
CA TRP A 375 -15.25 9.20 5.96
C TRP A 375 -15.02 10.16 7.12
N SER A 376 -13.82 10.12 7.72
CA SER A 376 -13.47 10.96 8.86
C SER A 376 -13.29 12.44 8.51
N MET A 377 -13.18 12.77 7.23
CA MET A 377 -13.18 14.18 6.74
C MET A 377 -14.54 14.87 6.85
N GLY A 378 -15.61 14.12 7.13
CA GLY A 378 -16.95 14.62 7.44
C GLY A 378 -17.61 15.41 6.32
N THR A 379 -17.12 16.60 6.02
CA THR A 379 -17.76 17.55 5.10
C THR A 379 -17.57 17.24 3.61
N SER A 380 -16.58 16.41 3.27
CA SER A 380 -16.17 16.21 1.86
C SER A 380 -17.08 15.30 1.06
N CYS A 381 -17.58 14.22 1.67
CA CYS A 381 -18.52 13.26 1.07
C CYS A 381 -19.88 13.23 1.81
N GLY A 382 -20.00 13.90 2.96
CA GLY A 382 -21.22 13.87 3.77
C GLY A 382 -21.57 12.45 4.21
N THR A 383 -22.71 11.93 3.74
CA THR A 383 -23.16 10.55 3.99
C THR A 383 -23.09 9.65 2.75
N ASP A 384 -22.42 10.10 1.69
CA ASP A 384 -22.40 9.46 0.36
C ASP A 384 -21.22 8.48 0.25
N ASN A 385 -21.52 7.18 0.30
CA ASN A 385 -20.55 6.11 0.10
C ASN A 385 -20.01 6.03 -1.33
N SER A 386 -20.78 6.47 -2.33
CA SER A 386 -20.34 6.51 -3.72
C SER A 386 -19.25 7.57 -3.93
N CYS A 387 -19.35 8.69 -3.22
CA CYS A 387 -18.32 9.71 -3.17
C CYS A 387 -17.01 9.16 -2.55
N VAL A 388 -17.10 8.43 -1.43
CA VAL A 388 -15.92 7.82 -0.80
C VAL A 388 -15.24 6.82 -1.75
N ARG A 389 -16.02 5.94 -2.39
CA ARG A 389 -15.52 5.01 -3.42
C ARG A 389 -14.82 5.77 -4.55
N SER A 390 -15.49 6.78 -5.10
CA SER A 390 -14.95 7.57 -6.23
C SER A 390 -13.64 8.28 -5.86
N ARG A 391 -13.49 8.81 -4.64
CA ARG A 391 -12.23 9.40 -4.19
C ARG A 391 -11.08 8.40 -4.13
N ILE A 392 -11.35 7.19 -3.67
CA ILE A 392 -10.36 6.12 -3.61
C ILE A 392 -9.93 5.71 -5.02
N GLU A 393 -10.88 5.48 -5.91
CA GLU A 393 -10.63 5.00 -7.27
C GLU A 393 -9.97 6.08 -8.15
N ASN A 394 -10.47 7.32 -8.10
CA ASN A 394 -9.94 8.44 -8.88
C ASN A 394 -8.59 8.94 -8.36
N GLY A 395 -8.34 8.84 -7.06
CA GLY A 395 -7.08 9.22 -6.42
C GLY A 395 -5.95 8.21 -6.62
N ALA A 396 -6.22 7.05 -7.19
CA ALA A 396 -5.24 5.98 -7.34
C ALA A 396 -4.10 6.36 -8.29
N ASP A 397 -2.86 6.00 -7.92
CA ASP A 397 -1.68 6.18 -8.76
C ASP A 397 -1.71 5.21 -9.95
N LYS A 398 -1.46 5.72 -11.14
CA LYS A 398 -1.32 4.88 -12.33
C LYS A 398 0.01 4.14 -12.27
N ILE A 399 -0.04 2.82 -12.18
CA ILE A 399 1.11 1.92 -12.10
C ILE A 399 1.05 0.88 -13.22
N PRO A 400 2.14 0.13 -13.48
CA PRO A 400 2.11 -0.94 -14.48
C PRO A 400 0.94 -1.90 -14.27
N GLY A 401 0.16 -2.13 -15.33
CA GLY A 401 -1.04 -2.98 -15.28
C GLY A 401 -2.36 -2.23 -15.08
N THR A 402 -2.34 -0.90 -14.85
CA THR A 402 -3.56 -0.09 -14.84
C THR A 402 -4.29 -0.19 -16.20
N GLY A 403 -5.60 -0.45 -16.16
CA GLY A 403 -6.42 -0.73 -17.34
C GLY A 403 -6.35 -2.19 -17.83
N THR A 404 -5.48 -3.03 -17.26
CA THR A 404 -5.32 -4.44 -17.64
C THR A 404 -5.56 -5.38 -16.45
N TYR A 405 -4.90 -5.12 -15.31
CA TYR A 405 -5.00 -5.96 -14.11
C TYR A 405 -5.98 -5.40 -13.08
N TRP A 406 -6.21 -4.11 -13.11
CA TRP A 406 -7.13 -3.32 -12.29
C TRP A 406 -7.48 -2.03 -13.03
N SER A 407 -8.65 -1.48 -12.77
CA SER A 407 -9.15 -0.33 -13.52
C SER A 407 -8.51 1.00 -13.08
N SER A 408 -8.32 1.21 -11.76
CA SER A 408 -7.95 2.53 -11.24
C SER A 408 -6.44 2.73 -11.08
N GLY A 409 -5.72 1.76 -10.53
CA GLY A 409 -4.30 1.86 -10.23
C GLY A 409 -3.96 1.37 -8.82
N ARG A 410 -2.87 1.87 -8.21
CA ARG A 410 -2.53 1.59 -6.82
C ARG A 410 -3.15 2.63 -5.90
N LEU A 411 -3.67 2.18 -4.77
CA LEU A 411 -4.19 3.03 -3.69
C LEU A 411 -3.21 4.16 -3.34
N ASN A 412 -3.75 5.38 -3.26
CA ASN A 412 -3.06 6.55 -2.76
C ASN A 412 -3.94 7.23 -1.69
N ALA A 413 -3.50 7.14 -0.44
CA ALA A 413 -4.27 7.63 0.71
C ALA A 413 -4.39 9.15 0.71
N TYR A 414 -3.32 9.86 0.35
CA TYR A 414 -3.31 11.32 0.33
C TYR A 414 -4.27 11.87 -0.73
N ASN A 415 -4.18 11.38 -1.97
CA ASN A 415 -5.07 11.79 -3.03
C ASN A 415 -6.55 11.53 -2.69
N ALA A 416 -6.85 10.34 -2.13
CA ALA A 416 -8.20 9.99 -1.70
C ALA A 416 -8.75 10.96 -0.64
N VAL A 417 -7.95 11.27 0.40
CA VAL A 417 -8.31 12.21 1.48
C VAL A 417 -8.52 13.61 0.92
N MET A 418 -7.62 14.09 0.06
CA MET A 418 -7.69 15.43 -0.53
C MET A 418 -8.71 15.55 -1.67
N GLY A 419 -9.22 14.44 -2.21
CA GLY A 419 -10.11 14.40 -3.37
C GLY A 419 -9.41 14.80 -4.66
N LEU A 420 -8.12 14.48 -4.75
CA LEU A 420 -7.32 14.71 -5.95
C LEU A 420 -7.47 13.53 -6.91
N THR A 421 -7.31 13.78 -8.19
CA THR A 421 -7.21 12.72 -9.21
C THR A 421 -5.74 12.39 -9.45
N GLY A 422 -5.41 11.12 -9.40
CA GLY A 422 -4.02 10.68 -9.66
C GLY A 422 -3.76 10.41 -11.15
N PRO A 423 -2.48 10.40 -11.58
CA PRO A 423 -1.36 11.08 -10.96
C PRO A 423 -1.41 12.58 -11.24
N TYR A 424 -0.92 13.38 -10.32
CA TYR A 424 -0.57 14.76 -10.65
C TYR A 424 0.44 14.70 -11.79
N PRO A 425 0.21 15.44 -12.89
CA PRO A 425 1.12 15.42 -14.04
C PRO A 425 2.50 15.91 -13.66
#